data_7f33b2c81733a71d29c53eb602d69622
#
_entry.id   7f33b2c81733a71d29c53eb602d69622
#
_cell.length_a   1.000
_cell.length_b   1.000
_cell.length_c   1.000
_cell.angle_alpha   90.00
_cell.angle_beta   90.00
_cell.angle_gamma   90.00
#
_symmetry.space_group_name_H-M   'P 1'
#
loop_
_entity.id
_entity.type
_entity.pdbx_description
1 polymer ?
#
loop_
_entity_poly.entity_id
_entity_poly.type
_entity_poly.pdbx_seq_one_letter_code
_entity_poly.pdbx_strand_id
1 'polypeptide(L)'
;INPWLAFAVESFMCYQIFATRCLREESMKVYTALKNNDLTDARMKLSWIVGRDTKELTKSEVTKGAVETVAENTADGIIAPMLYMFIGGAPLAFLYKGINTMDSMVGYKNDKYLYFGRCAAKLDDFANYIPARVAGICMIVAAYLLSLDAKKAWKIFKRDRYNHLSPNSAMTESVTAGALHIQLGGGHFYFGKWVPKDTIGDDIRQVEPEDIVQTNNLMYMTAVLSILVFALIYLLELLIKS
;
A
#
# COMPACT_ATOMS: atom_id res chain seq x y z
N ILE A 1 11.57 4.00 34.77
CA ILE A 1 12.02 4.83 33.63
C ILE A 1 11.29 6.17 33.73
N ASN A 2 11.97 7.27 33.46
CA ASN A 2 11.34 8.60 33.46
C ASN A 2 10.20 8.63 32.41
N PRO A 3 8.95 9.01 32.76
CA PRO A 3 7.81 9.02 31.85
C PRO A 3 8.03 9.88 30.60
N TRP A 4 8.72 11.00 30.72
CA TRP A 4 9.04 11.86 29.59
C TRP A 4 10.03 11.22 28.61
N LEU A 5 11.01 10.46 29.14
CA LEU A 5 11.93 9.71 28.30
C LEU A 5 11.20 8.58 27.56
N ALA A 6 10.31 7.85 28.24
CA ALA A 6 9.48 6.82 27.62
C ALA A 6 8.63 7.42 26.49
N PHE A 7 7.95 8.52 26.74
CA PHE A 7 7.16 9.24 25.75
C PHE A 7 7.99 9.68 24.53
N ALA A 8 9.19 10.24 24.76
CA ALA A 8 10.07 10.68 23.67
C ALA A 8 10.54 9.48 22.80
N VAL A 9 10.91 8.38 23.45
CA VAL A 9 11.34 7.16 22.75
C VAL A 9 10.20 6.56 21.93
N GLU A 10 9.01 6.42 22.52
CA GLU A 10 7.83 5.91 21.79
C GLU A 10 7.43 6.82 20.63
N SER A 11 7.45 8.14 20.82
CA SER A 11 7.16 9.10 19.75
C SER A 11 8.16 8.97 18.58
N PHE A 12 9.44 8.79 18.88
CA PHE A 12 10.47 8.56 17.86
C PHE A 12 10.28 7.22 17.16
N MET A 13 9.97 6.16 17.89
CA MET A 13 9.61 4.86 17.33
C MET A 13 8.41 4.98 16.38
N CYS A 14 7.34 5.63 16.82
CA CYS A 14 6.15 5.87 15.99
C CYS A 14 6.49 6.60 14.69
N TYR A 15 7.33 7.62 14.75
CA TYR A 15 7.76 8.37 13.57
C TYR A 15 8.47 7.48 12.53
N GLN A 16 9.26 6.51 12.96
CA GLN A 16 10.04 5.64 12.07
C GLN A 16 9.21 4.55 11.37
N ILE A 17 8.04 4.21 11.91
CA ILE A 17 7.25 3.08 11.40
C ILE A 17 6.50 3.45 10.12
N PHE A 18 5.98 4.68 10.03
CA PHE A 18 5.10 5.08 8.93
C PHE A 18 5.85 5.43 7.64
N ALA A 19 5.46 4.77 6.57
CA ALA A 19 6.06 4.98 5.25
C ALA A 19 5.42 6.12 4.44
N THR A 20 4.41 6.83 4.98
CA THR A 20 3.56 7.78 4.24
C THR A 20 4.36 8.84 3.46
N ARG A 21 5.30 9.49 4.14
CA ARG A 21 6.14 10.53 3.52
C ARG A 21 7.09 9.94 2.48
N CYS A 22 7.81 8.88 2.85
CA CYS A 22 8.76 8.22 1.97
C CYS A 22 8.08 7.71 0.70
N LEU A 23 6.92 7.07 0.83
CA LEU A 23 6.16 6.52 -0.28
C LEU A 23 5.72 7.62 -1.26
N ARG A 24 5.25 8.77 -0.73
CA ARG A 24 4.95 9.92 -1.55
C ARG A 24 6.19 10.46 -2.25
N GLU A 25 7.27 10.68 -1.53
CA GLU A 25 8.51 11.26 -2.09
C GLU A 25 9.04 10.37 -3.23
N GLU A 26 9.10 9.06 -3.03
CA GLU A 26 9.61 8.14 -4.05
C GLU A 26 8.66 8.00 -5.26
N SER A 27 7.36 7.87 -5.05
CA SER A 27 6.40 7.80 -6.16
C SER A 27 6.34 9.12 -6.95
N MET A 28 6.49 10.27 -6.29
CA MET A 28 6.53 11.58 -6.97
C MET A 28 7.80 11.81 -7.76
N LYS A 29 8.92 11.14 -7.45
CA LYS A 29 10.12 11.14 -8.33
C LYS A 29 9.80 10.44 -9.66
N VAL A 30 9.06 9.34 -9.64
CA VAL A 30 8.60 8.65 -10.85
C VAL A 30 7.68 9.56 -11.66
N TYR A 31 6.70 10.20 -11.00
CA TYR A 31 5.82 11.18 -11.63
C TYR A 31 6.61 12.30 -12.33
N THR A 32 7.58 12.90 -11.65
CA THR A 32 8.37 14.01 -12.19
C THR A 32 9.15 13.58 -13.42
N ALA A 33 9.78 12.39 -13.40
CA ALA A 33 10.50 11.87 -14.56
C ALA A 33 9.56 11.63 -15.77
N LEU A 34 8.35 11.06 -15.51
CA LEU A 34 7.33 10.84 -16.55
C LEU A 34 6.82 12.16 -17.16
N LYS A 35 6.64 13.20 -16.35
CA LYS A 35 6.24 14.55 -16.83
C LYS A 35 7.32 15.21 -17.66
N ASN A 36 8.58 14.97 -17.36
CA ASN A 36 9.72 15.44 -18.14
C ASN A 36 9.97 14.60 -19.40
N ASN A 37 9.13 13.59 -19.69
CA ASN A 37 9.27 12.61 -20.76
C ASN A 37 10.61 11.81 -20.70
N ASP A 38 11.21 11.70 -19.53
CA ASP A 38 12.39 10.87 -19.29
C ASP A 38 11.96 9.48 -18.79
N LEU A 39 11.64 8.59 -19.74
CA LEU A 39 11.21 7.22 -19.43
C LEU A 39 12.35 6.41 -18.81
N THR A 40 13.60 6.68 -19.16
CA THR A 40 14.76 5.97 -18.61
C THR A 40 14.93 6.26 -17.12
N ASP A 41 14.87 7.53 -16.72
CA ASP A 41 14.89 7.94 -15.32
C ASP A 41 13.66 7.45 -14.56
N ALA A 42 12.47 7.49 -15.18
CA ALA A 42 11.25 6.97 -14.57
C ALA A 42 11.33 5.46 -14.25
N ARG A 43 11.85 4.64 -15.18
CA ARG A 43 12.10 3.21 -14.99
C ARG A 43 13.10 2.94 -13.87
N MET A 44 14.17 3.72 -13.81
CA MET A 44 15.18 3.63 -12.75
C MET A 44 14.57 3.95 -11.38
N LYS A 45 13.82 5.05 -11.26
CA LYS A 45 13.17 5.44 -10.00
C LYS A 45 12.10 4.43 -9.57
N LEU A 46 11.33 3.91 -10.52
CA LEU A 46 10.36 2.85 -10.22
C LEU A 46 11.06 1.60 -9.66
N SER A 47 12.23 1.22 -10.20
CA SER A 47 12.97 0.03 -9.73
C SER A 47 13.39 0.09 -8.26
N TRP A 48 13.39 1.26 -7.64
CA TRP A 48 13.70 1.42 -6.21
C TRP A 48 12.52 1.09 -5.29
N ILE A 49 11.29 1.07 -5.85
CA ILE A 49 10.06 0.89 -5.06
C ILE A 49 9.24 -0.33 -5.48
N VAL A 50 9.66 -1.07 -6.52
CA VAL A 50 8.98 -2.30 -6.98
C VAL A 50 9.95 -3.47 -7.07
N GLY A 51 9.43 -4.69 -6.91
CA GLY A 51 10.23 -5.92 -7.05
C GLY A 51 10.26 -6.49 -8.47
N ARG A 52 9.52 -5.90 -9.43
CA ARG A 52 9.46 -6.36 -10.84
C ARG A 52 10.58 -5.78 -11.68
N ASP A 53 10.85 -6.43 -12.82
CA ASP A 53 11.79 -5.90 -13.80
C ASP A 53 11.20 -4.65 -14.47
N THR A 54 11.98 -3.53 -14.49
CA THR A 54 11.48 -2.23 -14.97
C THR A 54 12.08 -1.76 -16.28
N LYS A 55 13.14 -2.41 -16.77
CA LYS A 55 13.97 -1.91 -17.90
C LYS A 55 13.20 -1.70 -19.20
N GLU A 56 12.21 -2.57 -19.47
CA GLU A 56 11.47 -2.58 -20.73
C GLU A 56 10.03 -2.04 -20.59
N LEU A 57 9.63 -1.56 -19.41
CA LEU A 57 8.27 -1.07 -19.16
C LEU A 57 7.96 0.16 -20.01
N THR A 58 6.79 0.21 -20.61
CA THR A 58 6.23 1.38 -21.27
C THR A 58 5.89 2.48 -20.25
N LYS A 59 5.63 3.70 -20.73
CA LYS A 59 5.19 4.82 -19.88
C LYS A 59 3.95 4.46 -19.03
N SER A 60 2.97 3.78 -19.63
CA SER A 60 1.76 3.32 -18.95
C SER A 60 2.08 2.28 -17.88
N GLU A 61 2.93 1.29 -18.15
CA GLU A 61 3.32 0.27 -17.19
C GLU A 61 4.15 0.82 -16.02
N VAL A 62 5.02 1.81 -16.28
CA VAL A 62 5.74 2.54 -15.23
C VAL A 62 4.75 3.28 -14.32
N THR A 63 3.77 3.95 -14.91
CA THR A 63 2.73 4.65 -14.15
C THR A 63 1.90 3.67 -13.32
N LYS A 64 1.42 2.57 -13.93
CA LYS A 64 0.70 1.50 -13.22
C LYS A 64 1.51 0.98 -12.03
N GLY A 65 2.79 0.68 -12.22
CA GLY A 65 3.66 0.19 -11.16
C GLY A 65 3.77 1.15 -9.98
N ALA A 66 3.88 2.43 -10.22
CA ALA A 66 3.91 3.45 -9.17
C ALA A 66 2.56 3.55 -8.43
N VAL A 67 1.43 3.55 -9.16
CA VAL A 67 0.07 3.56 -8.60
C VAL A 67 -0.18 2.33 -7.73
N GLU A 68 0.14 1.12 -8.23
CA GLU A 68 0.00 -0.14 -7.50
C GLU A 68 0.80 -0.13 -6.20
N THR A 69 2.06 0.32 -6.26
CA THR A 69 2.93 0.41 -5.08
C THR A 69 2.36 1.34 -4.00
N VAL A 70 1.86 2.53 -4.39
CA VAL A 70 1.23 3.46 -3.45
C VAL A 70 -0.06 2.88 -2.87
N ALA A 71 -0.89 2.25 -3.70
CA ALA A 71 -2.14 1.64 -3.28
C ALA A 71 -1.91 0.49 -2.29
N GLU A 72 -1.04 -0.47 -2.60
CA GLU A 72 -0.69 -1.60 -1.75
C GLU A 72 -0.08 -1.13 -0.42
N ASN A 73 0.92 -0.27 -0.47
CA ASN A 73 1.59 0.24 0.72
C ASN A 73 0.73 1.19 1.57
N THR A 74 -0.41 1.66 1.08
CA THR A 74 -1.42 2.31 1.93
C THR A 74 -1.89 1.35 3.02
N ALA A 75 -2.12 0.07 2.71
CA ALA A 75 -2.41 -0.94 3.71
C ALA A 75 -1.16 -1.30 4.53
N ASP A 76 -0.10 -1.75 3.87
CA ASP A 76 1.04 -2.42 4.50
C ASP A 76 2.00 -1.44 5.21
N GLY A 77 2.18 -0.26 4.66
CA GLY A 77 3.12 0.74 5.17
C GLY A 77 2.50 1.80 6.07
N ILE A 78 1.16 1.87 6.16
CA ILE A 78 0.47 2.95 6.88
C ILE A 78 -0.63 2.39 7.79
N ILE A 79 -1.67 1.77 7.24
CA ILE A 79 -2.86 1.40 8.02
C ILE A 79 -2.58 0.20 8.93
N ALA A 80 -1.85 -0.80 8.46
CA ALA A 80 -1.50 -1.95 9.27
C ALA A 80 -0.61 -1.57 10.47
N PRO A 81 0.53 -0.88 10.30
CA PRO A 81 1.31 -0.46 11.46
C PRO A 81 0.53 0.48 12.40
N MET A 82 -0.38 1.31 11.87
CA MET A 82 -1.24 2.18 12.67
C MET A 82 -2.23 1.36 13.52
N LEU A 83 -2.86 0.34 12.94
CA LEU A 83 -3.77 -0.55 13.66
C LEU A 83 -3.06 -1.32 14.77
N TYR A 84 -1.88 -1.87 14.47
CA TYR A 84 -1.07 -2.58 15.46
C TYR A 84 -0.56 -1.67 16.58
N MET A 85 -0.21 -0.42 16.24
CA MET A 85 0.14 0.61 17.22
C MET A 85 -1.03 0.94 18.15
N PHE A 86 -2.22 1.06 17.59
CA PHE A 86 -3.44 1.31 18.35
C PHE A 86 -3.77 0.15 19.33
N ILE A 87 -3.53 -1.10 18.94
CA ILE A 87 -3.83 -2.29 19.76
C ILE A 87 -2.78 -2.52 20.85
N GLY A 88 -1.49 -2.36 20.54
CA GLY A 88 -0.41 -2.77 21.45
C GLY A 88 0.80 -1.83 21.47
N GLY A 89 0.59 -0.57 21.09
CA GLY A 89 1.63 0.47 21.12
C GLY A 89 2.76 0.23 20.12
N ALA A 90 3.84 0.99 20.29
CA ALA A 90 5.02 0.90 19.43
C ALA A 90 5.61 -0.52 19.33
N PRO A 91 5.71 -1.33 20.41
CA PRO A 91 6.28 -2.69 20.28
C PRO A 91 5.53 -3.57 19.30
N LEU A 92 4.19 -3.57 19.31
CA LEU A 92 3.40 -4.41 18.40
C LEU A 92 3.47 -3.90 16.96
N ALA A 93 3.52 -2.59 16.76
CA ALA A 93 3.72 -1.99 15.45
C ALA A 93 5.11 -2.32 14.85
N PHE A 94 6.17 -2.35 15.67
CA PHE A 94 7.49 -2.78 15.25
C PHE A 94 7.55 -4.27 14.94
N LEU A 95 6.88 -5.12 15.71
CA LEU A 95 6.76 -6.55 15.40
C LEU A 95 6.11 -6.75 14.02
N TYR A 96 4.99 -6.07 13.77
CA TYR A 96 4.36 -6.08 12.45
C TYR A 96 5.33 -5.59 11.36
N LYS A 97 6.01 -4.47 11.59
CA LYS A 97 6.97 -3.92 10.61
C LYS A 97 8.12 -4.89 10.33
N GLY A 98 8.59 -5.61 11.34
CA GLY A 98 9.59 -6.68 11.18
C GLY A 98 9.08 -7.80 10.27
N ILE A 99 7.83 -8.27 10.47
CA ILE A 99 7.18 -9.30 9.65
C ILE A 99 7.08 -8.82 8.19
N ASN A 100 6.54 -7.64 7.96
CA ASN A 100 6.38 -7.06 6.63
C ASN A 100 7.72 -6.83 5.91
N THR A 101 8.75 -6.39 6.64
CA THR A 101 10.10 -6.23 6.08
C THR A 101 10.73 -7.57 5.72
N MET A 102 10.55 -8.61 6.54
CA MET A 102 11.04 -9.96 6.21
C MET A 102 10.39 -10.47 4.92
N ASP A 103 9.08 -10.31 4.74
CA ASP A 103 8.41 -10.70 3.50
C ASP A 103 8.96 -9.93 2.30
N SER A 104 9.06 -8.60 2.40
CA SER A 104 9.60 -7.74 1.34
C SER A 104 11.02 -8.10 0.93
N MET A 105 11.85 -8.61 1.85
CA MET A 105 13.25 -8.96 1.59
C MET A 105 13.44 -10.40 1.10
N VAL A 106 12.67 -11.36 1.60
CA VAL A 106 12.91 -12.78 1.36
C VAL A 106 11.68 -13.57 0.92
N GLY A 107 10.48 -12.97 0.88
CA GLY A 107 9.22 -13.62 0.51
C GLY A 107 9.10 -14.01 -0.97
N TYR A 108 10.12 -13.74 -1.78
CA TYR A 108 10.12 -14.03 -3.21
C TYR A 108 10.12 -15.54 -3.52
N LYS A 109 9.27 -15.94 -4.48
CA LYS A 109 9.20 -17.33 -4.98
C LYS A 109 10.27 -17.60 -6.04
N ASN A 110 11.53 -17.27 -5.75
CA ASN A 110 12.69 -17.63 -6.57
C ASN A 110 13.46 -18.81 -5.97
N ASP A 111 14.38 -19.40 -6.73
CA ASP A 111 15.11 -20.61 -6.32
C ASP A 111 15.88 -20.43 -4.99
N LYS A 112 16.30 -19.20 -4.69
CA LYS A 112 17.05 -18.87 -3.46
C LYS A 112 16.15 -18.80 -2.21
N TYR A 113 14.92 -18.28 -2.35
CA TYR A 113 14.06 -17.95 -1.21
C TYR A 113 12.79 -18.80 -1.12
N LEU A 114 12.53 -19.70 -2.08
CA LEU A 114 11.30 -20.47 -2.19
C LEU A 114 10.88 -21.18 -0.88
N TYR A 115 11.83 -21.77 -0.18
CA TYR A 115 11.56 -22.46 1.10
C TYR A 115 11.81 -21.56 2.31
N PHE A 116 12.88 -20.78 2.27
CA PHE A 116 13.29 -19.90 3.39
C PHE A 116 12.28 -18.75 3.60
N GLY A 117 11.84 -18.09 2.52
CA GLY A 117 10.92 -16.96 2.59
C GLY A 117 9.45 -17.34 2.79
N ARG A 118 9.10 -18.64 2.63
CA ARG A 118 7.70 -19.08 2.72
C ARG A 118 7.05 -18.80 4.07
N CYS A 119 7.79 -18.88 5.15
CA CYS A 119 7.30 -18.57 6.48
C CYS A 119 7.01 -17.07 6.63
N ALA A 120 7.95 -16.23 6.17
CA ALA A 120 7.80 -14.78 6.18
C ALA A 120 6.56 -14.33 5.37
N ALA A 121 6.40 -14.83 4.13
CA ALA A 121 5.27 -14.52 3.27
C ALA A 121 3.92 -14.92 3.90
N LYS A 122 3.83 -16.12 4.48
CA LYS A 122 2.58 -16.56 5.14
C LYS A 122 2.27 -15.78 6.41
N LEU A 123 3.30 -15.40 7.17
CA LEU A 123 3.14 -14.61 8.39
C LEU A 123 2.68 -13.19 8.05
N ASP A 124 3.23 -12.60 6.97
CA ASP A 124 2.79 -11.31 6.46
C ASP A 124 1.35 -11.37 5.93
N ASP A 125 1.00 -12.39 5.13
CA ASP A 125 -0.38 -12.59 4.66
C ASP A 125 -1.38 -12.67 5.83
N PHE A 126 -1.02 -13.35 6.92
CA PHE A 126 -1.84 -13.42 8.13
C PHE A 126 -1.91 -12.08 8.87
N ALA A 127 -0.78 -11.41 9.08
CA ALA A 127 -0.71 -10.14 9.78
C ALA A 127 -1.46 -9.03 9.03
N ASN A 128 -1.42 -9.02 7.70
CA ASN A 128 -2.12 -8.06 6.86
C ASN A 128 -3.61 -8.39 6.61
N TYR A 129 -4.11 -9.57 7.03
CA TYR A 129 -5.45 -9.99 6.67
C TYR A 129 -6.55 -9.00 7.12
N ILE A 130 -6.55 -8.58 8.37
CA ILE A 130 -7.50 -7.59 8.90
C ILE A 130 -7.14 -6.17 8.44
N PRO A 131 -5.89 -5.70 8.60
CA PRO A 131 -5.50 -4.35 8.20
C PRO A 131 -5.84 -3.99 6.75
N ALA A 132 -5.59 -4.89 5.79
CA ALA A 132 -5.86 -4.63 4.38
C ALA A 132 -7.36 -4.40 4.10
N ARG A 133 -8.24 -5.10 4.81
CA ARG A 133 -9.69 -4.92 4.71
C ARG A 133 -10.14 -3.61 5.31
N VAL A 134 -9.61 -3.24 6.46
CA VAL A 134 -9.84 -1.94 7.09
C VAL A 134 -9.35 -0.82 6.17
N ALA A 135 -8.15 -0.95 5.61
CA ALA A 135 -7.59 0.00 4.66
C ALA A 135 -8.49 0.18 3.43
N GLY A 136 -8.95 -0.92 2.82
CA GLY A 136 -9.85 -0.86 1.66
C GLY A 136 -11.15 -0.13 1.95
N ILE A 137 -11.78 -0.37 3.11
CA ILE A 137 -13.02 0.31 3.51
C ILE A 137 -12.76 1.81 3.78
N CYS A 138 -11.72 2.15 4.53
CA CYS A 138 -11.34 3.54 4.79
C CYS A 138 -11.01 4.27 3.48
N MET A 139 -10.37 3.58 2.53
CA MET A 139 -10.01 4.13 1.23
C MET A 139 -11.22 4.41 0.34
N ILE A 140 -12.29 3.60 0.42
CA ILE A 140 -13.57 3.88 -0.27
C ILE A 140 -14.22 5.14 0.29
N VAL A 141 -14.22 5.32 1.62
CA VAL A 141 -14.73 6.55 2.26
C VAL A 141 -13.87 7.75 1.87
N ALA A 142 -12.52 7.57 1.84
CA ALA A 142 -11.60 8.61 1.38
C ALA A 142 -11.85 9.00 -0.07
N ALA A 143 -12.14 8.05 -0.96
CA ALA A 143 -12.52 8.33 -2.34
C ALA A 143 -13.77 9.19 -2.44
N TYR A 144 -14.77 8.93 -1.61
CA TYR A 144 -15.98 9.77 -1.53
C TYR A 144 -15.65 11.21 -1.10
N LEU A 145 -14.85 11.39 -0.06
CA LEU A 145 -14.46 12.71 0.45
C LEU A 145 -13.61 13.51 -0.54
N LEU A 146 -12.83 12.83 -1.37
CA LEU A 146 -12.04 13.43 -2.44
C LEU A 146 -12.83 13.66 -3.75
N SER A 147 -14.15 13.42 -3.74
CA SER A 147 -15.00 13.52 -4.93
C SER A 147 -14.58 12.60 -6.08
N LEU A 148 -13.92 11.47 -5.77
CA LEU A 148 -13.64 10.38 -6.69
C LEU A 148 -14.85 9.44 -6.76
N ASP A 149 -14.86 8.49 -7.72
CA ASP A 149 -15.98 7.56 -7.86
C ASP A 149 -15.96 6.44 -6.80
N ALA A 150 -16.43 6.76 -5.61
CA ALA A 150 -16.55 5.80 -4.51
C ALA A 150 -17.54 4.65 -4.82
N LYS A 151 -18.55 4.88 -5.65
CA LYS A 151 -19.50 3.82 -6.06
C LYS A 151 -18.82 2.78 -6.94
N LYS A 152 -18.03 3.24 -7.91
CA LYS A 152 -17.24 2.37 -8.77
C LYS A 152 -16.13 1.68 -7.95
N ALA A 153 -15.45 2.40 -7.05
CA ALA A 153 -14.47 1.83 -6.13
C ALA A 153 -15.06 0.68 -5.31
N TRP A 154 -16.25 0.85 -4.72
CA TRP A 154 -16.95 -0.21 -4.00
C TRP A 154 -17.33 -1.40 -4.88
N LYS A 155 -17.76 -1.15 -6.12
CA LYS A 155 -18.13 -2.21 -7.09
C LYS A 155 -16.88 -3.05 -7.45
N ILE A 156 -15.79 -2.39 -7.81
CA ILE A 156 -14.52 -3.06 -8.18
C ILE A 156 -13.93 -3.78 -6.96
N PHE A 157 -13.91 -3.15 -5.79
CA PHE A 157 -13.47 -3.80 -4.55
C PHE A 157 -14.22 -5.12 -4.29
N LYS A 158 -15.55 -5.16 -4.43
CA LYS A 158 -16.31 -6.40 -4.22
C LYS A 158 -15.98 -7.48 -5.25
N ARG A 159 -15.69 -7.10 -6.49
CA ARG A 159 -15.42 -8.00 -7.60
C ARG A 159 -13.98 -8.51 -7.59
N ASP A 160 -12.99 -7.61 -7.45
CA ASP A 160 -11.59 -7.87 -7.80
C ASP A 160 -10.65 -7.95 -6.60
N ARG A 161 -11.12 -7.74 -5.37
CA ARG A 161 -10.26 -7.71 -4.16
C ARG A 161 -9.45 -8.99 -3.89
N TYR A 162 -9.66 -10.03 -4.66
CA TYR A 162 -8.92 -11.29 -4.59
C TYR A 162 -8.11 -11.59 -5.85
N ASN A 163 -8.08 -10.68 -6.82
CA ASN A 163 -7.35 -10.83 -8.08
C ASN A 163 -5.86 -10.50 -7.91
N HIS A 164 -5.23 -11.03 -6.88
CA HIS A 164 -3.80 -10.88 -6.63
C HIS A 164 -3.23 -12.16 -6.01
N LEU A 165 -1.90 -12.37 -6.16
CA LEU A 165 -1.22 -13.53 -5.58
C LEU A 165 -1.16 -13.49 -4.05
N SER A 166 -1.10 -12.30 -3.45
CA SER A 166 -1.35 -12.08 -2.02
C SER A 166 -2.85 -11.86 -1.79
N PRO A 167 -3.44 -12.41 -0.72
CA PRO A 167 -4.85 -12.22 -0.39
C PRO A 167 -5.17 -10.79 0.10
N ASN A 168 -4.18 -9.92 0.19
CA ASN A 168 -4.25 -8.60 0.82
C ASN A 168 -4.05 -7.44 -0.16
N SER A 169 -3.11 -7.55 -1.12
CA SER A 169 -2.70 -6.44 -2.00
C SER A 169 -3.85 -5.87 -2.82
N ALA A 170 -4.69 -6.72 -3.41
CA ALA A 170 -5.82 -6.27 -4.22
C ALA A 170 -6.92 -5.56 -3.41
N MET A 171 -6.88 -5.56 -2.07
CA MET A 171 -7.86 -4.84 -1.26
C MET A 171 -7.82 -3.32 -1.52
N THR A 172 -6.65 -2.73 -1.56
CA THR A 172 -6.44 -1.30 -1.82
C THR A 172 -6.26 -0.99 -3.30
N GLU A 173 -5.62 -1.89 -4.07
CA GLU A 173 -5.49 -1.73 -5.52
C GLU A 173 -6.84 -1.70 -6.22
N SER A 174 -7.79 -2.55 -5.84
CA SER A 174 -9.13 -2.58 -6.44
C SER A 174 -9.95 -1.32 -6.14
N VAL A 175 -9.77 -0.74 -4.96
CA VAL A 175 -10.39 0.56 -4.62
C VAL A 175 -9.81 1.66 -5.50
N THR A 176 -8.48 1.72 -5.63
CA THR A 176 -7.78 2.71 -6.47
C THR A 176 -8.21 2.58 -7.93
N ALA A 177 -8.20 1.35 -8.47
CA ALA A 177 -8.61 1.08 -9.85
C ALA A 177 -10.05 1.57 -10.12
N GLY A 178 -10.97 1.29 -9.20
CA GLY A 178 -12.36 1.73 -9.31
C GLY A 178 -12.53 3.23 -9.16
N ALA A 179 -11.88 3.84 -8.17
CA ALA A 179 -11.97 5.28 -7.89
C ALA A 179 -11.44 6.15 -9.04
N LEU A 180 -10.38 5.67 -9.72
CA LEU A 180 -9.72 6.39 -10.81
C LEU A 180 -10.13 5.92 -12.21
N HIS A 181 -11.03 4.95 -12.35
CA HIS A 181 -11.46 4.39 -13.64
C HIS A 181 -10.33 3.82 -14.49
N ILE A 182 -9.36 3.15 -13.87
CA ILE A 182 -8.20 2.58 -14.53
C ILE A 182 -8.11 1.07 -14.30
N GLN A 183 -7.37 0.38 -15.15
CA GLN A 183 -7.04 -1.02 -14.95
C GLN A 183 -5.60 -1.18 -14.46
N LEU A 184 -5.45 -1.87 -13.32
CA LEU A 184 -4.19 -2.26 -12.69
C LEU A 184 -3.95 -3.77 -12.84
N GLY A 185 -2.87 -4.28 -12.27
CA GLY A 185 -2.52 -5.70 -12.33
C GLY A 185 -2.06 -6.13 -13.73
N GLY A 186 -2.26 -7.41 -14.02
CA GLY A 186 -1.71 -8.07 -15.20
C GLY A 186 -0.34 -8.70 -14.94
N GLY A 187 0.11 -9.55 -15.88
CA GLY A 187 1.39 -10.24 -15.76
C GLY A 187 2.59 -9.31 -15.87
N HIS A 188 3.67 -9.64 -15.17
CA HIS A 188 4.94 -8.92 -15.21
C HIS A 188 6.14 -9.85 -15.17
N PHE A 189 7.30 -9.35 -15.59
CA PHE A 189 8.57 -10.05 -15.43
C PHE A 189 9.16 -9.80 -14.04
N TYR A 190 9.62 -10.88 -13.40
CA TYR A 190 10.35 -10.89 -12.16
C TYR A 190 11.61 -11.72 -12.33
N PHE A 191 12.76 -11.11 -12.17
CA PHE A 191 14.07 -11.79 -12.39
C PHE A 191 14.14 -12.52 -13.74
N GLY A 192 13.64 -11.90 -14.81
CA GLY A 192 13.60 -12.44 -16.16
C GLY A 192 12.55 -13.55 -16.40
N LYS A 193 11.74 -13.92 -15.40
CA LYS A 193 10.66 -14.90 -15.53
C LYS A 193 9.30 -14.21 -15.59
N TRP A 194 8.45 -14.56 -16.55
CA TRP A 194 7.08 -14.06 -16.64
C TRP A 194 6.21 -14.66 -15.55
N VAL A 195 5.55 -13.80 -14.77
CA VAL A 195 4.59 -14.18 -13.74
C VAL A 195 3.20 -13.69 -14.15
N PRO A 196 2.28 -14.58 -14.49
CA PRO A 196 0.90 -14.20 -14.81
C PRO A 196 0.19 -13.72 -13.55
N LYS A 197 -0.60 -12.64 -13.69
CA LYS A 197 -1.49 -12.10 -12.66
C LYS A 197 -2.79 -11.67 -13.31
N ASP A 198 -3.89 -11.75 -12.57
CA ASP A 198 -5.18 -11.22 -13.01
C ASP A 198 -5.14 -9.69 -13.07
N THR A 199 -6.02 -9.12 -13.88
CA THR A 199 -6.24 -7.68 -13.92
C THR A 199 -7.21 -7.24 -12.81
N ILE A 200 -7.07 -5.99 -12.39
CA ILE A 200 -7.87 -5.36 -11.33
C ILE A 200 -8.47 -4.08 -11.90
N GLY A 201 -9.79 -3.94 -11.83
CA GLY A 201 -10.50 -2.81 -12.41
C GLY A 201 -10.90 -3.03 -13.88
N ASP A 202 -11.50 -2.01 -14.45
CA ASP A 202 -11.98 -1.99 -15.84
C ASP A 202 -11.06 -1.10 -16.68
N ASP A 203 -10.79 -1.50 -17.92
CA ASP A 203 -10.00 -0.71 -18.88
C ASP A 203 -10.88 0.38 -19.52
N ILE A 204 -11.22 1.40 -18.72
CA ILE A 204 -12.09 2.52 -19.16
C ILE A 204 -11.28 3.61 -19.82
N ARG A 205 -10.12 3.93 -19.27
CA ARG A 205 -9.15 4.88 -19.80
C ARG A 205 -7.71 4.42 -19.56
N GLN A 206 -6.82 4.96 -20.34
CA GLN A 206 -5.40 4.75 -20.09
C GLN A 206 -4.95 5.38 -18.78
N VAL A 207 -3.97 4.74 -18.14
CA VAL A 207 -3.34 5.27 -16.93
C VAL A 207 -2.42 6.41 -17.32
N GLU A 208 -2.52 7.53 -16.61
CA GLU A 208 -1.74 8.75 -16.83
C GLU A 208 -0.87 9.06 -15.60
N PRO A 209 0.26 9.78 -15.76
CA PRO A 209 1.12 10.14 -14.63
C PRO A 209 0.40 10.81 -13.47
N GLU A 210 -0.66 11.57 -13.74
CA GLU A 210 -1.52 12.23 -12.77
C GLU A 210 -2.19 11.26 -11.80
N ASP A 211 -2.38 10.01 -12.19
CA ASP A 211 -2.95 8.97 -11.33
C ASP A 211 -2.03 8.67 -10.13
N ILE A 212 -0.71 8.87 -10.26
CA ILE A 212 0.22 8.78 -9.15
C ILE A 212 -0.11 9.84 -8.08
N VAL A 213 -0.40 11.06 -8.52
CA VAL A 213 -0.77 12.17 -7.62
C VAL A 213 -2.10 11.89 -6.93
N GLN A 214 -3.10 11.43 -7.70
CA GLN A 214 -4.42 11.10 -7.16
C GLN A 214 -4.37 9.94 -6.16
N THR A 215 -3.55 8.92 -6.43
CA THR A 215 -3.34 7.80 -5.51
C THR A 215 -2.65 8.25 -4.22
N ASN A 216 -1.69 9.16 -4.30
CA ASN A 216 -1.08 9.77 -3.11
C ASN A 216 -2.09 10.57 -2.29
N ASN A 217 -2.98 11.35 -2.93
CA ASN A 217 -4.04 12.06 -2.22
C ASN A 217 -5.01 11.10 -1.54
N LEU A 218 -5.38 10.01 -2.21
CA LEU A 218 -6.22 8.96 -1.66
C LEU A 218 -5.55 8.27 -0.47
N MET A 219 -4.25 7.96 -0.55
CA MET A 219 -3.43 7.43 0.55
C MET A 219 -3.46 8.37 1.77
N TYR A 220 -3.19 9.67 1.59
CA TYR A 220 -3.19 10.63 2.70
C TYR A 220 -4.57 10.76 3.36
N MET A 221 -5.62 10.89 2.56
CA MET A 221 -6.98 10.97 3.10
C MET A 221 -7.35 9.70 3.86
N THR A 222 -6.95 8.52 3.35
CA THR A 222 -7.15 7.24 4.04
C THR A 222 -6.42 7.20 5.38
N ALA A 223 -5.17 7.68 5.43
CA ALA A 223 -4.41 7.75 6.66
C ALA A 223 -5.06 8.66 7.72
N VAL A 224 -5.48 9.86 7.31
CA VAL A 224 -6.19 10.82 8.20
C VAL A 224 -7.49 10.22 8.74
N LEU A 225 -8.31 9.63 7.87
CA LEU A 225 -9.55 8.97 8.29
C LEU A 225 -9.29 7.84 9.29
N SER A 226 -8.29 7.01 9.03
CA SER A 226 -7.96 5.89 9.91
C SER A 226 -7.50 6.36 11.29
N ILE A 227 -6.71 7.43 11.38
CA ILE A 227 -6.34 8.05 12.66
C ILE A 227 -7.60 8.51 13.41
N LEU A 228 -8.51 9.22 12.73
CA LEU A 228 -9.74 9.72 13.34
C LEU A 228 -10.64 8.57 13.84
N VAL A 229 -10.79 7.51 13.05
CA VAL A 229 -11.57 6.32 13.43
C VAL A 229 -10.96 5.64 14.65
N PHE A 230 -9.65 5.39 14.64
CA PHE A 230 -8.97 4.73 15.76
C PHE A 230 -8.99 5.59 17.02
N ALA A 231 -8.79 6.90 16.90
CA ALA A 231 -8.90 7.82 18.04
C ALA A 231 -10.33 7.83 18.62
N LEU A 232 -11.36 7.83 17.78
CA LEU A 232 -12.74 7.77 18.22
C LEU A 232 -13.04 6.46 18.96
N ILE A 233 -12.60 5.32 18.45
CA ILE A 233 -12.75 4.02 19.10
C ILE A 233 -12.08 4.04 20.49
N TYR A 234 -10.86 4.58 20.58
CA TYR A 234 -10.15 4.70 21.86
C TYR A 234 -10.88 5.58 22.88
N LEU A 235 -11.40 6.72 22.44
CA LEU A 235 -12.18 7.61 23.30
C LEU A 235 -13.46 6.95 23.81
N LEU A 236 -14.17 6.22 22.94
CA LEU A 236 -15.36 5.47 23.34
C LEU A 236 -15.03 4.36 24.35
N GLU A 237 -13.91 3.66 24.17
CA GLU A 237 -13.46 2.65 25.12
C GLU A 237 -13.15 3.26 26.50
N LEU A 238 -12.51 4.43 26.56
CA LEU A 238 -12.25 5.15 27.80
C LEU A 238 -13.55 5.56 28.50
N LEU A 239 -14.54 6.05 27.74
CA LEU A 239 -15.84 6.45 28.30
C LEU A 239 -16.66 5.26 28.86
N ILE A 240 -16.51 4.07 28.30
CA ILE A 240 -17.20 2.86 28.81
C ILE A 240 -16.55 2.32 30.07
N LYS A 241 -15.23 2.56 30.26
CA LYS A 241 -14.46 2.10 31.43
C LYS A 241 -14.48 3.07 32.59
N SER A 242 -14.92 4.34 32.40
CA SER A 242 -15.08 5.35 33.41
C SER A 242 -16.45 5.22 34.09
#